data_e0c4e6f9674c171386ee3a6422df0533
#
_entry.id   e0c4e6f9674c171386ee3a6422df0533
#
_cell.length_a   1.000
_cell.length_b   1.000
_cell.length_c   1.000
_cell.angle_alpha   90.00
_cell.angle_beta   90.00
_cell.angle_gamma   90.00
#
_symmetry.space_group_name_H-M   'P 1'
#
loop_
_entity.id
_entity.type
_entity.pdbx_description
1 polymer ?
#
loop_
_entity_poly.entity_id
_entity_poly.type
_entity_poly.pdbx_seq_one_letter_code
_entity_poly.pdbx_strand_id
1 'polypeptide(L)' 'QLLTERELDIVKLIADGCSNAEIAEKLFLSNGTVRNYISVILEKTGLEHRTQIAVRYLKGDE' A
#
# COMPACT_ATOMS: atom_id res chain seq x y z
N GLN A 1 10.44 0.21 10.77
CA GLN A 1 9.44 -0.79 11.10
C GLN A 1 9.13 -1.66 9.91
N LEU A 2 8.87 -2.93 10.18
CA LEU A 2 8.54 -3.86 9.12
C LEU A 2 7.05 -3.81 8.80
N LEU A 3 6.74 -4.03 7.53
CA LEU A 3 5.36 -4.10 7.10
C LEU A 3 4.81 -5.50 7.36
N THR A 4 3.53 -5.56 7.71
CA THR A 4 2.84 -6.84 7.86
C THR A 4 2.56 -7.44 6.48
N GLU A 5 2.15 -8.72 6.47
CA GLU A 5 1.79 -9.37 5.22
C GLU A 5 0.65 -8.64 4.52
N ARG A 6 -0.36 -8.22 5.27
CA ARG A 6 -1.49 -7.51 4.66
C ARG A 6 -1.04 -6.17 4.08
N GLU A 7 -0.14 -5.48 4.78
CA GLU A 7 0.40 -4.23 4.26
C GLU A 7 1.19 -4.46 2.99
N LEU A 8 1.95 -5.54 2.93
CA LEU A 8 2.68 -5.87 1.71
C LEU A 8 1.74 -6.20 0.55
N ASP A 9 0.63 -6.87 0.83
CA ASP A 9 -0.37 -7.11 -0.21
C ASP A 9 -0.86 -5.79 -0.81
N ILE A 10 -1.10 -4.81 0.06
CA ILE A 10 -1.57 -3.50 -0.40
C ILE A 10 -0.49 -2.79 -1.19
N VAL A 11 0.76 -2.86 -0.74
CA VAL A 11 1.87 -2.26 -1.47
C VAL A 11 1.98 -2.84 -2.88
N LYS A 12 1.84 -4.15 -3.02
CA LYS A 12 1.90 -4.80 -4.32
C LYS A 12 0.80 -4.30 -5.25
N LEU A 13 -0.40 -4.14 -4.72
CA LEU A 13 -1.53 -3.68 -5.52
C LEU A 13 -1.38 -2.20 -5.89
N ILE A 14 -0.81 -1.40 -5.00
CA ILE A 14 -0.48 -0.02 -5.33
C ILE A 14 0.53 0.01 -6.49
N ALA A 15 1.55 -0.83 -6.42
CA ALA A 15 2.56 -0.91 -7.47
C ALA A 15 1.97 -1.37 -8.80
N ASP A 16 0.90 -2.18 -8.74
CA ASP A 16 0.19 -2.61 -9.94
C ASP A 16 -0.73 -1.54 -10.51
N GLY A 17 -0.83 -0.40 -9.85
CA GLY A 17 -1.66 0.69 -10.34
C GLY A 17 -3.10 0.63 -9.91
N CYS A 18 -3.43 -0.19 -8.91
CA CYS A 18 -4.80 -0.31 -8.44
C CYS A 18 -5.25 0.93 -7.67
N SER A 19 -6.51 1.30 -7.87
CA SER A 19 -7.13 2.33 -7.05
C SER A 19 -7.51 1.75 -5.69
N ASN A 20 -7.87 2.63 -4.75
CA ASN A 20 -8.33 2.15 -3.44
C ASN A 20 -9.56 1.25 -3.58
N ALA A 21 -10.48 1.58 -4.49
CA ALA A 21 -11.65 0.76 -4.72
C ALA A 21 -11.26 -0.62 -5.23
N GLU A 22 -10.30 -0.68 -6.13
CA GLU A 22 -9.83 -1.96 -6.66
C GLU A 22 -9.12 -2.78 -5.59
N ILE A 23 -8.31 -2.14 -4.77
CA ILE A 23 -7.64 -2.83 -3.66
C ILE A 23 -8.68 -3.38 -2.69
N ALA A 24 -9.68 -2.57 -2.35
CA ALA A 24 -10.73 -2.98 -1.43
C ALA A 24 -11.45 -4.21 -1.97
N GLU A 25 -11.76 -4.20 -3.27
CA GLU A 25 -12.46 -5.32 -3.89
C GLU A 25 -11.60 -6.58 -3.86
N LYS A 26 -10.33 -6.46 -4.23
CA LYS A 26 -9.46 -7.63 -4.30
C LYS A 26 -9.19 -8.24 -2.94
N LEU A 27 -9.13 -7.43 -1.90
CA LEU A 27 -8.79 -7.90 -0.57
C LEU A 27 -10.00 -8.03 0.34
N PHE A 28 -11.20 -7.78 -0.19
CA PHE A 28 -12.45 -7.87 0.57
C PHE A 28 -12.45 -6.93 1.77
N LEU A 29 -12.02 -5.70 1.53
CA LEU A 29 -11.96 -4.65 2.53
C LEU A 29 -12.84 -3.49 2.10
N SER A 30 -13.16 -2.59 3.04
CA SER A 30 -13.82 -1.34 2.70
C SER A 30 -12.78 -0.32 2.21
N ASN A 31 -13.25 0.69 1.45
CA ASN A 31 -12.36 1.75 1.00
C ASN A 31 -11.72 2.49 2.18
N GLY A 32 -12.48 2.68 3.26
CA GLY A 32 -11.95 3.34 4.44
C GLY A 32 -10.83 2.55 5.08
N THR A 33 -10.99 1.22 5.14
CA THR A 33 -9.95 0.36 5.67
C THR A 33 -8.69 0.42 4.82
N VAL A 34 -8.86 0.44 3.49
CA VAL A 34 -7.70 0.56 2.59
C VAL A 34 -6.97 1.87 2.85
N ARG A 35 -7.73 2.98 2.98
CA ARG A 35 -7.10 4.27 3.25
C ARG A 35 -6.32 4.25 4.56
N ASN A 36 -6.88 3.60 5.59
CA ASN A 36 -6.19 3.48 6.87
C ASN A 36 -4.89 2.69 6.72
N TYR A 37 -4.93 1.59 5.99
CA TYR A 37 -3.73 0.81 5.75
C TYR A 37 -2.66 1.63 5.05
N ILE A 38 -3.06 2.39 4.04
CA ILE A 38 -2.10 3.20 3.29
C ILE A 38 -1.48 4.26 4.20
N SER A 39 -2.29 4.89 5.05
CA SER A 39 -1.76 5.88 6.00
C SER A 39 -0.71 5.26 6.92
N VAL A 40 -0.99 4.05 7.42
CA VAL A 40 -0.05 3.37 8.30
C VAL A 40 1.23 3.00 7.54
N ILE A 41 1.09 2.55 6.29
CA ILE A 41 2.25 2.22 5.47
C ILE A 41 3.12 3.44 5.25
N LEU A 42 2.51 4.57 4.93
CA LEU A 42 3.27 5.81 4.75
C LEU A 42 3.99 6.20 6.02
N GLU A 43 3.33 6.04 7.16
CA GLU A 43 3.94 6.36 8.44
C GLU A 43 5.12 5.44 8.73
N LYS A 44 4.96 4.15 8.51
CA LYS A 44 6.00 3.17 8.78
C LYS A 44 7.22 3.34 7.88
N THR A 45 7.00 3.74 6.64
CA THR A 45 8.08 3.87 5.66
C THR A 45 8.70 5.26 5.65
N GLY A 46 8.03 6.25 6.25
CA GLY A 46 8.49 7.62 6.19
C GLY A 46 8.26 8.29 4.85
N LEU A 47 7.48 7.65 3.97
CA LEU A 47 7.16 8.22 2.67
C LEU A 47 5.95 9.14 2.79
N GLU A 48 5.82 10.06 1.82
CA GLU A 48 4.77 11.07 1.89
C GLU A 48 3.60 10.79 0.96
N HIS A 49 3.84 10.05 -0.12
CA HIS A 49 2.82 9.86 -1.14
C HIS A 49 2.80 8.42 -1.61
N ARG A 50 1.60 7.96 -2.01
CA ARG A 50 1.44 6.57 -2.41
C ARG A 50 2.28 6.23 -3.65
N THR A 51 2.52 7.20 -4.52
CA THR A 51 3.36 6.97 -5.68
C THR A 51 4.76 6.55 -5.26
N GLN A 52 5.26 7.12 -4.15
CA GLN A 52 6.57 6.77 -3.64
C GLN A 52 6.60 5.33 -3.14
N ILE A 53 5.49 4.84 -2.59
CA ILE A 53 5.38 3.44 -2.19
C ILE A 53 5.58 2.54 -3.40
N ALA A 54 4.87 2.86 -4.49
CA ALA A 54 4.94 2.06 -5.72
C ALA A 54 6.35 2.05 -6.28
N VAL A 55 6.97 3.23 -6.35
CA VAL A 55 8.31 3.34 -6.92
C VAL A 55 9.30 2.53 -6.11
N ARG A 56 9.22 2.64 -4.79
CA ARG A 56 10.15 1.91 -3.92
C ARG A 56 9.99 0.41 -4.08
N TYR A 57 8.75 -0.06 -4.15
CA TYR A 57 8.51 -1.48 -4.31
C TYR A 57 9.04 -1.99 -5.65
N LEU A 58 8.80 -1.24 -6.71
CA LEU A 58 9.24 -1.65 -8.06
C LEU A 58 10.73 -1.65 -8.20
N LYS A 59 11.42 -0.80 -7.45
CA LYS A 59 12.89 -0.79 -7.48
C LYS A 59 13.49 -1.93 -6.66
N GLY A 60 12.67 -2.69 -5.97
CA GLY A 60 13.17 -3.74 -5.11
C GLY A 60 13.98 -3.17 -3.97
N ASP A 61 13.46 -2.14 -3.35
CA ASP A 61 14.15 -1.41 -2.30
C ASP A 61 14.68 -2.34 -1.22
N GLU A 62 15.92 -2.14 -0.90
CA GLU A 62 16.56 -2.87 0.17
C GLU A 62 16.88 -2.02 1.32
#